data_7476ae25fbe080f9e65c50e79fccccd0
#
_entry.id   7476ae25fbe080f9e65c50e79fccccd0
#
_cell.length_a   1.000
_cell.length_b   1.000
_cell.length_c   1.000
_cell.angle_alpha   90.00
_cell.angle_beta   90.00
_cell.angle_gamma   90.00
#
_symmetry.space_group_name_H-M   'P 1'
#
loop_
_entity.id
_entity.type
_entity.pdbx_description
1 polymer ?
#
loop_
_entity_poly.entity_id
_entity_poly.type
_entity_poly.pdbx_seq_one_letter_code
_entity_poly.pdbx_strand_id
1 'polypeptide(L)'
;MQKAKVELYHDNFQNYKRYGIPSKAQLVIADIPYNIGEDAYGSNPMWYKGGDNANGESKFAKKAFFRTDSNFNIAEYFHFCSRLLKKEPKERNQAPAMIVFCSYQQIPLVVEYGKRHGFMKSYPLYFIKNYSAQVLKANMRIVGATETAIVLFRDKLPKFRNVDAVGNKRMVFNHFEWKRDSTKVYPKIHPTQKPVNLLKQLIGIFTDEGDVVIDPVAGSGTTLRACMELGRTCYGFEIDKNFYRQATEKMLVLPDATQGKLFAM
;
A
#
# COMPACT_ATOMS: atom_id res chain seq x y z
N MET A 1 12.22 12.74 22.16
CA MET A 1 11.21 12.25 21.18
C MET A 1 10.80 10.84 21.55
N GLN A 2 9.51 10.53 21.57
CA GLN A 2 9.04 9.17 21.82
C GLN A 2 9.40 8.32 20.59
N LYS A 3 10.09 7.19 20.80
CA LYS A 3 10.48 6.29 19.70
C LYS A 3 9.22 5.84 18.94
N ALA A 4 9.22 5.95 17.61
CA ALA A 4 8.11 5.52 16.78
C ALA A 4 7.80 4.04 17.03
N LYS A 5 6.53 3.73 17.28
CA LYS A 5 6.06 2.37 17.55
C LYS A 5 5.57 1.73 16.26
N VAL A 6 6.09 0.57 15.88
CA VAL A 6 5.65 -0.17 14.69
C VAL A 6 5.26 -1.57 15.12
N GLU A 7 3.99 -1.93 14.90
CA GLU A 7 3.42 -3.21 15.32
C GLU A 7 2.63 -3.85 14.19
N LEU A 8 2.92 -5.10 13.91
CA LEU A 8 2.17 -5.95 12.99
C LEU A 8 1.43 -7.02 13.78
N TYR A 9 0.14 -7.17 13.53
CA TYR A 9 -0.72 -8.14 14.20
C TYR A 9 -1.14 -9.25 13.24
N HIS A 10 -1.02 -10.50 13.70
CA HIS A 10 -1.56 -11.65 12.99
C HIS A 10 -3.05 -11.79 13.29
N ASP A 11 -3.87 -10.94 12.67
CA ASP A 11 -5.31 -10.89 12.88
C ASP A 11 -6.01 -10.14 11.75
N ASN A 12 -7.33 -10.19 11.73
CA ASN A 12 -8.13 -9.33 10.88
C ASN A 12 -8.24 -7.92 11.48
N PHE A 13 -8.10 -6.88 10.65
CA PHE A 13 -8.22 -5.48 11.07
C PHE A 13 -9.54 -5.16 11.78
N GLN A 14 -10.60 -5.91 11.56
CA GLN A 14 -11.89 -5.79 12.26
C GLN A 14 -11.75 -5.96 13.79
N ASN A 15 -10.72 -6.68 14.21
CA ASN A 15 -10.39 -6.94 15.61
C ASN A 15 -9.53 -5.86 16.27
N TYR A 16 -9.30 -4.71 15.61
CA TYR A 16 -8.37 -3.66 16.05
C TYR A 16 -8.56 -3.22 17.52
N LYS A 17 -9.78 -3.29 18.04
CA LYS A 17 -10.08 -2.91 19.43
C LYS A 17 -9.38 -3.80 20.45
N ARG A 18 -9.07 -5.06 20.11
CA ARG A 18 -8.36 -6.00 21.00
C ARG A 18 -6.93 -5.53 21.30
N TYR A 19 -6.36 -4.72 20.42
CA TYR A 19 -4.97 -4.29 20.49
C TYR A 19 -4.82 -2.87 21.04
N GLY A 20 -5.90 -2.24 21.46
CA GLY A 20 -5.85 -0.88 22.01
C GLY A 20 -5.36 0.18 21.01
N ILE A 21 -5.53 -0.05 19.72
CA ILE A 21 -5.08 0.88 18.68
C ILE A 21 -5.89 2.18 18.78
N PRO A 22 -5.22 3.33 18.89
CA PRO A 22 -5.91 4.59 19.02
C PRO A 22 -6.58 5.00 17.72
N SER A 23 -7.84 5.46 17.80
CA SER A 23 -8.57 6.06 16.66
C SER A 23 -8.07 7.48 16.38
N LYS A 24 -6.82 7.61 15.96
CA LYS A 24 -6.13 8.88 15.69
C LYS A 24 -5.14 8.83 14.55
N ALA A 25 -5.35 7.91 13.59
CA ALA A 25 -4.48 7.82 12.43
C ALA A 25 -4.54 9.10 11.58
N GLN A 26 -3.38 9.61 11.21
CA GLN A 26 -3.25 10.66 10.22
C GLN A 26 -3.48 10.11 8.82
N LEU A 27 -3.07 8.86 8.59
CA LEU A 27 -3.18 8.19 7.31
C LEU A 27 -3.61 6.74 7.52
N VAL A 28 -4.63 6.30 6.78
CA VAL A 28 -4.87 4.88 6.49
C VAL A 28 -4.40 4.63 5.06
N ILE A 29 -3.48 3.70 4.87
CA ILE A 29 -2.97 3.32 3.56
C ILE A 29 -3.10 1.81 3.40
N ALA A 30 -3.71 1.35 2.31
CA ALA A 30 -4.04 -0.05 2.11
C ALA A 30 -3.89 -0.45 0.64
N ASP A 31 -3.28 -1.60 0.41
CA ASP A 31 -3.33 -2.31 -0.87
C ASP A 31 -4.39 -3.40 -0.76
N ILE A 32 -5.65 -3.02 -0.99
CA ILE A 32 -6.76 -3.96 -0.78
C ILE A 32 -6.73 -5.11 -1.80
N PRO A 33 -7.19 -6.32 -1.43
CA PRO A 33 -7.36 -7.41 -2.39
C PRO A 33 -8.20 -6.98 -3.60
N TYR A 34 -7.71 -7.27 -4.81
CA TYR A 34 -8.32 -6.79 -6.05
C TYR A 34 -9.55 -7.60 -6.47
N ASN A 35 -9.87 -8.68 -5.77
CA ASN A 35 -10.99 -9.59 -6.06
C ASN A 35 -10.97 -10.12 -7.51
N ILE A 36 -9.77 -10.32 -8.07
CA ILE A 36 -9.59 -10.82 -9.43
C ILE A 36 -9.41 -12.34 -9.49
N GLY A 37 -9.28 -13.00 -8.33
CA GLY A 37 -9.25 -14.45 -8.19
C GLY A 37 -8.23 -15.13 -9.11
N GLU A 38 -8.66 -16.17 -9.81
CA GLU A 38 -7.83 -16.94 -10.76
C GLU A 38 -7.40 -16.14 -12.00
N ASP A 39 -8.05 -15.02 -12.27
CA ASP A 39 -7.71 -14.11 -13.35
C ASP A 39 -6.44 -13.26 -13.07
N ALA A 40 -5.88 -13.39 -11.88
CA ALA A 40 -4.70 -12.62 -11.44
C ALA A 40 -3.48 -12.88 -12.31
N TYR A 41 -3.31 -14.13 -12.75
CA TYR A 41 -2.28 -14.53 -13.70
C TYR A 41 -2.94 -14.97 -15.02
N GLY A 42 -2.95 -14.08 -15.99
CA GLY A 42 -3.41 -14.45 -17.34
C GLY A 42 -2.50 -15.53 -17.93
N SER A 43 -3.10 -16.55 -18.50
CA SER A 43 -2.43 -17.53 -19.31
C SER A 43 -2.93 -17.41 -20.74
N ASN A 44 -2.15 -16.83 -21.63
CA ASN A 44 -2.41 -16.91 -23.06
C ASN A 44 -1.31 -17.73 -23.72
N PRO A 45 -1.63 -18.92 -24.26
CA PRO A 45 -0.64 -19.74 -24.96
C PRO A 45 0.08 -19.02 -26.11
N MET A 46 -0.53 -18.01 -26.71
CA MET A 46 0.09 -17.20 -27.77
C MET A 46 1.26 -16.37 -27.30
N TRP A 47 1.30 -15.97 -26.03
CA TRP A 47 2.42 -15.24 -25.44
C TRP A 47 3.67 -16.08 -25.27
N TYR A 48 3.49 -17.40 -25.16
CA TYR A 48 4.59 -18.34 -24.90
C TYR A 48 5.17 -18.94 -26.20
N LYS A 49 4.50 -18.79 -27.33
CA LYS A 49 4.95 -19.33 -28.62
C LYS A 49 5.81 -18.39 -29.47
N GLY A 50 6.00 -17.13 -29.04
CA GLY A 50 6.74 -16.15 -29.85
C GLY A 50 7.19 -14.88 -29.12
N GLY A 51 7.09 -14.81 -27.81
CA GLY A 51 7.49 -13.66 -26.99
C GLY A 51 8.66 -13.97 -26.06
N ASP A 52 9.04 -13.01 -25.25
CA ASP A 52 10.16 -13.06 -24.28
C ASP A 52 10.09 -14.19 -23.24
N ASN A 53 8.99 -14.96 -23.21
CA ASN A 53 8.75 -16.12 -22.35
C ASN A 53 8.59 -17.40 -23.12
N ALA A 54 9.43 -17.65 -24.12
CA ALA A 54 9.43 -18.84 -24.94
C ALA A 54 9.56 -20.18 -24.17
N ASN A 55 9.82 -20.14 -22.87
CA ASN A 55 10.04 -21.31 -22.01
C ASN A 55 8.77 -21.82 -21.31
N GLY A 56 7.58 -21.39 -21.72
CA GLY A 56 6.33 -21.95 -21.24
C GLY A 56 5.53 -21.09 -20.29
N GLU A 57 4.37 -21.58 -19.95
CA GLU A 57 3.41 -20.93 -19.09
C GLU A 57 3.97 -20.71 -17.67
N SER A 58 3.77 -19.53 -17.12
CA SER A 58 4.14 -19.29 -15.72
C SER A 58 3.51 -20.37 -14.84
N LYS A 59 4.28 -20.98 -13.94
CA LYS A 59 3.76 -21.91 -12.92
C LYS A 59 2.66 -21.31 -12.03
N PHE A 60 2.39 -20.03 -12.17
CA PHE A 60 1.33 -19.29 -11.49
C PHE A 60 0.09 -19.08 -12.36
N ALA A 61 0.11 -19.46 -13.65
CA ALA A 61 -1.04 -19.34 -14.53
C ALA A 61 -2.27 -20.05 -13.93
N LYS A 62 -3.44 -19.43 -14.04
CA LYS A 62 -4.71 -19.89 -13.45
C LYS A 62 -4.69 -20.05 -11.92
N LYS A 63 -3.75 -19.37 -11.23
CA LYS A 63 -3.74 -19.34 -9.77
C LYS A 63 -4.11 -17.94 -9.29
N ALA A 64 -4.92 -17.87 -8.25
CA ALA A 64 -5.15 -16.63 -7.52
C ALA A 64 -3.85 -16.18 -6.85
N PHE A 65 -3.65 -14.86 -6.69
CA PHE A 65 -2.53 -14.32 -5.91
C PHE A 65 -2.59 -14.82 -4.48
N PHE A 66 -3.83 -14.90 -3.92
CA PHE A 66 -4.08 -15.30 -2.55
C PHE A 66 -5.41 -16.04 -2.46
N ARG A 67 -5.56 -16.88 -1.43
CA ARG A 67 -6.84 -17.51 -1.07
C ARG A 67 -7.92 -16.48 -0.71
N THR A 68 -7.54 -15.28 -0.30
CA THR A 68 -8.42 -14.21 0.19
C THR A 68 -8.74 -13.16 -0.87
N ASP A 69 -8.23 -13.29 -2.11
CA ASP A 69 -8.39 -12.28 -3.17
C ASP A 69 -9.82 -12.24 -3.75
N SER A 70 -10.67 -13.22 -3.47
CA SER A 70 -12.01 -13.32 -4.03
C SER A 70 -13.14 -12.79 -3.12
N ASN A 71 -12.87 -12.51 -1.83
CA ASN A 71 -13.91 -12.24 -0.85
C ASN A 71 -13.70 -10.99 0.00
N PHE A 72 -12.88 -10.05 -0.48
CA PHE A 72 -12.64 -8.81 0.26
C PHE A 72 -13.88 -7.90 0.20
N ASN A 73 -14.40 -7.54 1.39
CA ASN A 73 -15.60 -6.72 1.52
C ASN A 73 -15.23 -5.25 1.72
N ILE A 74 -15.36 -4.45 0.65
CA ILE A 74 -15.06 -3.01 0.65
C ILE A 74 -15.96 -2.24 1.65
N ALA A 75 -17.20 -2.66 1.84
CA ALA A 75 -18.11 -2.04 2.80
C ALA A 75 -17.60 -2.17 4.24
N GLU A 76 -17.18 -3.37 4.63
CA GLU A 76 -16.59 -3.63 5.94
C GLU A 76 -15.27 -2.87 6.10
N TYR A 77 -14.43 -2.84 5.07
CA TYR A 77 -13.20 -2.06 5.08
C TYR A 77 -13.48 -0.60 5.47
N PHE A 78 -14.40 0.08 4.81
CA PHE A 78 -14.75 1.46 5.12
C PHE A 78 -15.41 1.61 6.50
N HIS A 79 -16.26 0.65 6.89
CA HIS A 79 -16.89 0.66 8.21
C HIS A 79 -15.86 0.68 9.35
N PHE A 80 -14.81 -0.11 9.25
CA PHE A 80 -13.78 -0.19 10.28
C PHE A 80 -12.72 0.90 10.13
N CYS A 81 -12.16 1.08 8.94
CA CYS A 81 -11.00 1.95 8.73
C CYS A 81 -11.34 3.45 8.85
N SER A 82 -12.55 3.87 8.46
CA SER A 82 -12.98 5.26 8.61
C SER A 82 -12.97 5.73 10.08
N ARG A 83 -13.16 4.81 11.02
CA ARG A 83 -13.19 5.08 12.47
C ARG A 83 -11.80 5.18 13.09
N LEU A 84 -10.78 4.66 12.42
CA LEU A 84 -9.39 4.71 12.87
C LEU A 84 -8.75 6.08 12.61
N LEU A 85 -9.27 6.83 11.67
CA LEU A 85 -8.80 8.17 11.38
C LEU A 85 -9.15 9.16 12.49
N LYS A 86 -8.23 10.06 12.78
CA LYS A 86 -8.49 11.18 13.69
C LYS A 86 -9.61 12.07 13.15
N LYS A 87 -10.25 12.81 14.05
CA LYS A 87 -11.19 13.87 13.68
C LYS A 87 -10.48 14.95 12.88
N GLU A 88 -11.19 15.61 11.97
CA GLU A 88 -10.62 16.74 11.24
C GLU A 88 -10.26 17.88 12.20
N PRO A 89 -9.00 18.34 12.18
CA PRO A 89 -8.57 19.44 13.04
C PRO A 89 -9.19 20.77 12.56
N LYS A 90 -9.16 21.79 13.41
CA LYS A 90 -9.60 23.14 13.02
C LYS A 90 -8.66 23.77 12.01
N GLU A 91 -7.38 23.47 12.09
CA GLU A 91 -6.33 23.97 11.21
C GLU A 91 -6.49 23.47 9.77
N ARG A 92 -6.16 24.35 8.83
CA ARG A 92 -6.19 24.02 7.41
C ARG A 92 -5.02 23.10 7.05
N ASN A 93 -5.21 22.26 6.03
CA ASN A 93 -4.16 21.37 5.48
C ASN A 93 -3.54 20.42 6.53
N GLN A 94 -4.34 19.97 7.49
CA GLN A 94 -3.94 19.05 8.56
C GLN A 94 -4.90 17.85 8.69
N ALA A 95 -5.90 17.77 7.81
CA ALA A 95 -6.88 16.69 7.88
C ALA A 95 -6.23 15.31 7.61
N PRO A 96 -6.79 14.24 8.18
CA PRO A 96 -6.38 12.88 7.84
C PRO A 96 -6.88 12.48 6.45
N ALA A 97 -6.23 11.46 5.88
CA ALA A 97 -6.62 10.90 4.59
C ALA A 97 -6.60 9.36 4.62
N MET A 98 -7.27 8.77 3.62
CA MET A 98 -7.10 7.37 3.24
C MET A 98 -6.48 7.30 1.86
N ILE A 99 -5.56 6.36 1.65
CA ILE A 99 -5.02 5.99 0.33
C ILE A 99 -5.34 4.51 0.13
N VAL A 100 -6.14 4.22 -0.90
CA VAL A 100 -6.61 2.87 -1.18
C VAL A 100 -6.14 2.46 -2.57
N PHE A 101 -5.14 1.58 -2.62
CA PHE A 101 -4.78 0.91 -3.87
C PHE A 101 -5.87 -0.10 -4.21
N CYS A 102 -6.36 -0.07 -5.42
CA CYS A 102 -7.45 -0.93 -5.87
C CYS A 102 -7.37 -1.18 -7.38
N SER A 103 -8.05 -2.23 -7.84
CA SER A 103 -8.22 -2.48 -9.26
C SER A 103 -9.13 -1.43 -9.91
N TYR A 104 -9.01 -1.27 -11.24
CA TYR A 104 -9.87 -0.37 -12.00
C TYR A 104 -11.37 -0.64 -11.74
N GLN A 105 -11.75 -1.91 -11.67
CA GLN A 105 -13.14 -2.31 -11.42
C GLN A 105 -13.63 -1.94 -10.03
N GLN A 106 -12.74 -1.80 -9.05
CA GLN A 106 -13.09 -1.44 -7.68
C GLN A 106 -13.19 0.07 -7.46
N ILE A 107 -12.64 0.91 -8.36
CA ILE A 107 -12.65 2.37 -8.17
C ILE A 107 -14.04 2.93 -7.88
N PRO A 108 -15.11 2.60 -8.63
CA PRO A 108 -16.45 3.11 -8.35
C PRO A 108 -16.93 2.73 -6.95
N LEU A 109 -16.67 1.49 -6.50
CA LEU A 109 -17.06 1.01 -5.18
C LEU A 109 -16.27 1.72 -4.08
N VAL A 110 -14.97 1.91 -4.25
CA VAL A 110 -14.12 2.62 -3.29
C VAL A 110 -14.61 4.06 -3.10
N VAL A 111 -14.94 4.77 -4.19
CA VAL A 111 -15.47 6.14 -4.14
C VAL A 111 -16.85 6.16 -3.50
N GLU A 112 -17.73 5.25 -3.87
CA GLU A 112 -19.10 5.15 -3.34
C GLU A 112 -19.11 4.87 -1.83
N TYR A 113 -18.42 3.84 -1.38
CA TYR A 113 -18.32 3.52 0.04
C TYR A 113 -17.55 4.58 0.83
N GLY A 114 -16.58 5.23 0.21
CA GLY A 114 -15.93 6.41 0.78
C GLY A 114 -16.94 7.49 1.11
N LYS A 115 -17.81 7.87 0.16
CA LYS A 115 -18.86 8.87 0.36
C LYS A 115 -19.84 8.47 1.46
N ARG A 116 -20.28 7.20 1.51
CA ARG A 116 -21.17 6.69 2.57
C ARG A 116 -20.56 6.81 3.97
N HIS A 117 -19.24 6.87 4.08
CA HIS A 117 -18.51 7.05 5.34
C HIS A 117 -17.97 8.48 5.54
N GLY A 118 -18.51 9.45 4.79
CA GLY A 118 -18.21 10.87 4.95
C GLY A 118 -16.96 11.37 4.20
N PHE A 119 -16.34 10.56 3.34
CA PHE A 119 -15.24 11.00 2.48
C PHE A 119 -15.81 11.58 1.19
N MET A 120 -16.22 12.84 1.24
CA MET A 120 -16.93 13.49 0.13
C MET A 120 -16.00 13.86 -1.03
N LYS A 121 -14.70 13.87 -0.82
CA LYS A 121 -13.69 14.29 -1.79
C LYS A 121 -12.70 13.17 -2.05
N SER A 122 -12.35 12.99 -3.31
CA SER A 122 -11.37 11.99 -3.73
C SER A 122 -10.68 12.40 -5.04
N TYR A 123 -9.48 11.87 -5.24
CA TYR A 123 -8.75 11.97 -6.51
C TYR A 123 -7.84 10.75 -6.70
N PRO A 124 -7.53 10.37 -7.96
CA PRO A 124 -6.66 9.24 -8.23
C PRO A 124 -5.19 9.62 -8.15
N LEU A 125 -4.37 8.65 -7.74
CA LEU A 125 -2.92 8.60 -7.94
C LEU A 125 -2.61 7.46 -8.91
N TYR A 126 -1.70 7.71 -9.82
CA TYR A 126 -1.27 6.74 -10.82
C TYR A 126 0.19 6.34 -10.58
N PHE A 127 0.46 5.06 -10.65
CA PHE A 127 1.80 4.52 -10.47
C PHE A 127 2.26 3.88 -11.77
N ILE A 128 3.30 4.46 -12.38
CA ILE A 128 3.79 4.08 -13.70
C ILE A 128 4.96 3.13 -13.53
N LYS A 129 4.80 1.90 -13.99
CA LYS A 129 5.84 0.87 -13.97
C LYS A 129 6.61 0.91 -15.28
N ASN A 130 7.92 0.73 -15.22
CA ASN A 130 8.75 0.50 -16.40
C ASN A 130 8.75 -0.98 -16.84
N TYR A 131 7.88 -1.81 -16.24
CA TYR A 131 7.70 -3.23 -16.52
C TYR A 131 6.26 -3.63 -16.28
N SER A 132 5.81 -4.70 -16.93
CA SER A 132 4.55 -5.33 -16.57
C SER A 132 4.78 -6.42 -15.53
N ALA A 133 4.03 -6.33 -14.42
CA ALA A 133 3.98 -7.41 -13.43
C ALA A 133 2.82 -8.39 -13.73
N GLN A 134 1.88 -7.99 -14.56
CA GLN A 134 0.73 -8.79 -14.94
C GLN A 134 0.93 -9.33 -16.35
N VAL A 135 0.88 -10.63 -16.48
CA VAL A 135 0.61 -11.25 -17.77
C VAL A 135 -0.87 -11.00 -18.02
N LEU A 136 -1.17 -10.33 -19.11
CA LEU A 136 -2.51 -9.89 -19.44
C LEU A 136 -3.47 -11.05 -19.59
N LYS A 137 -4.73 -10.77 -19.22
CA LYS A 137 -5.85 -11.61 -19.63
C LYS A 137 -5.78 -11.85 -21.12
N ALA A 138 -6.11 -13.07 -21.55
CA ALA A 138 -6.01 -13.54 -22.94
C ALA A 138 -6.58 -12.59 -24.01
N ASN A 139 -7.50 -11.71 -23.62
CA ASN A 139 -8.21 -10.79 -24.50
C ASN A 139 -7.66 -9.36 -24.51
N MET A 140 -6.66 -9.05 -23.71
CA MET A 140 -6.04 -7.72 -23.71
C MET A 140 -4.79 -7.73 -24.58
N ARG A 141 -4.75 -6.85 -25.57
CA ARG A 141 -3.59 -6.68 -26.47
C ARG A 141 -2.59 -5.64 -25.95
N ILE A 142 -2.96 -4.88 -24.93
CA ILE A 142 -2.14 -3.82 -24.35
C ILE A 142 -1.67 -4.27 -22.96
N VAL A 143 -0.37 -4.17 -22.72
CA VAL A 143 0.23 -4.54 -21.45
C VAL A 143 -0.05 -3.46 -20.40
N GLY A 144 -0.68 -3.83 -19.29
CA GLY A 144 -0.91 -2.93 -18.17
C GLY A 144 0.39 -2.61 -17.43
N ALA A 145 0.79 -1.34 -17.48
CA ALA A 145 2.00 -0.84 -16.81
C ALA A 145 1.68 0.17 -15.71
N THR A 146 0.41 0.27 -15.30
CA THR A 146 -0.03 1.21 -14.28
C THR A 146 -0.74 0.52 -13.14
N GLU A 147 -0.64 1.10 -11.94
CA GLU A 147 -1.54 0.83 -10.83
C GLU A 147 -2.20 2.13 -10.39
N THR A 148 -3.31 2.03 -9.69
CA THR A 148 -4.08 3.18 -9.23
C THR A 148 -4.32 3.08 -7.73
N ALA A 149 -4.25 4.22 -7.05
CA ALA A 149 -4.81 4.37 -5.72
C ALA A 149 -5.75 5.58 -5.68
N ILE A 150 -6.73 5.53 -4.79
CA ILE A 150 -7.66 6.63 -4.56
C ILE A 150 -7.31 7.27 -3.23
N VAL A 151 -7.04 8.57 -3.26
CA VAL A 151 -6.97 9.40 -2.04
C VAL A 151 -8.37 9.83 -1.70
N LEU A 152 -8.79 9.61 -0.45
CA LEU A 152 -10.10 9.99 0.06
C LEU A 152 -9.93 10.87 1.29
N PHE A 153 -10.73 11.93 1.39
CA PHE A 153 -10.77 12.81 2.54
C PHE A 153 -12.17 13.43 2.72
N ARG A 154 -12.45 13.95 3.91
CA ARG A 154 -13.77 14.51 4.25
C ARG A 154 -13.93 15.90 3.63
N ASP A 155 -14.06 16.92 4.44
CA ASP A 155 -14.28 18.31 3.96
C ASP A 155 -12.99 19.10 3.83
N LYS A 156 -12.10 18.96 4.81
CA LYS A 156 -10.86 19.73 4.87
C LYS A 156 -9.74 19.05 4.08
N LEU A 157 -8.87 19.85 3.50
CA LEU A 157 -7.71 19.36 2.75
C LEU A 157 -6.79 18.56 3.68
N PRO A 158 -6.32 17.39 3.21
CA PRO A 158 -5.41 16.56 3.97
C PRO A 158 -4.08 17.26 4.24
N LYS A 159 -3.37 16.78 5.26
CA LYS A 159 -1.97 17.16 5.47
C LYS A 159 -1.20 16.93 4.17
N PHE A 160 -0.42 17.92 3.79
CA PHE A 160 0.33 17.88 2.55
C PHE A 160 1.73 18.47 2.74
N ARG A 161 2.75 17.65 2.49
CA ARG A 161 4.16 18.00 2.58
C ARG A 161 4.79 17.89 1.19
N ASN A 162 5.14 19.02 0.64
CA ASN A 162 5.76 19.12 -0.69
C ASN A 162 7.09 19.85 -0.65
N VAL A 163 7.79 19.74 0.46
CA VAL A 163 9.09 20.41 0.67
C VAL A 163 10.19 19.39 0.44
N ASP A 164 11.25 19.78 -0.26
CA ASP A 164 12.44 18.95 -0.43
C ASP A 164 13.35 19.02 0.82
N ALA A 165 14.48 18.30 0.77
CA ALA A 165 15.42 18.21 1.89
C ALA A 165 16.08 19.57 2.26
N VAL A 166 16.06 20.54 1.36
CA VAL A 166 16.60 21.89 1.58
C VAL A 166 15.51 22.94 1.83
N GLY A 167 14.24 22.52 1.94
CA GLY A 167 13.14 23.39 2.31
C GLY A 167 12.38 24.05 1.15
N ASN A 168 12.74 23.76 -0.11
CA ASN A 168 12.04 24.31 -1.26
C ASN A 168 10.72 23.60 -1.52
N LYS A 169 9.67 24.37 -1.80
CA LYS A 169 8.39 23.81 -2.22
C LYS A 169 8.50 23.23 -3.62
N ARG A 170 7.95 22.03 -3.80
CA ARG A 170 7.87 21.33 -5.09
C ARG A 170 6.44 21.08 -5.49
N MET A 171 6.19 21.09 -6.81
CA MET A 171 4.94 20.60 -7.35
C MET A 171 4.93 19.07 -7.25
N VAL A 172 3.85 18.52 -6.73
CA VAL A 172 3.63 17.07 -6.66
C VAL A 172 2.54 16.72 -7.67
N PHE A 173 2.93 15.93 -8.66
CA PHE A 173 1.99 15.40 -9.66
C PHE A 173 1.24 14.19 -9.08
N ASN A 174 0.09 13.88 -9.64
CA ASN A 174 -0.70 12.72 -9.25
C ASN A 174 -0.23 11.41 -9.89
N HIS A 175 0.97 11.39 -10.46
CA HIS A 175 1.62 10.17 -10.95
C HIS A 175 3.00 10.00 -10.31
N PHE A 176 3.36 8.75 -10.06
CA PHE A 176 4.60 8.35 -9.42
C PHE A 176 5.29 7.27 -10.24
N GLU A 177 6.60 7.35 -10.36
CA GLU A 177 7.38 6.28 -10.95
C GLU A 177 7.45 5.10 -9.98
N TRP A 178 7.07 3.91 -10.47
CA TRP A 178 7.17 2.69 -9.70
C TRP A 178 8.50 2.00 -10.01
N LYS A 179 9.50 2.26 -9.18
CA LYS A 179 10.78 1.54 -9.21
C LYS A 179 10.73 0.36 -8.25
N ARG A 180 11.21 -0.80 -8.71
CA ARG A 180 11.40 -1.95 -7.82
C ARG A 180 12.45 -1.63 -6.78
N ASP A 181 12.23 -2.04 -5.55
CA ASP A 181 13.26 -1.99 -4.52
C ASP A 181 14.36 -3.02 -4.81
N SER A 182 15.57 -2.73 -4.35
CA SER A 182 16.66 -3.70 -4.33
C SER A 182 16.37 -4.80 -3.32
N THR A 183 16.40 -6.05 -3.76
CA THR A 183 16.22 -7.21 -2.86
C THR A 183 17.35 -7.38 -1.84
N LYS A 184 18.47 -6.68 -2.03
CA LYS A 184 19.57 -6.60 -1.05
C LYS A 184 19.20 -5.73 0.16
N VAL A 185 18.28 -4.77 -0.02
CA VAL A 185 17.85 -3.83 1.02
C VAL A 185 16.49 -4.22 1.60
N TYR A 186 15.55 -4.58 0.74
CA TYR A 186 14.20 -4.96 1.12
C TYR A 186 13.86 -6.35 0.58
N PRO A 187 13.59 -7.31 1.44
CA PRO A 187 13.29 -8.69 1.00
C PRO A 187 12.01 -8.71 0.17
N LYS A 188 12.02 -9.51 -0.91
CA LYS A 188 10.80 -9.77 -1.67
C LYS A 188 10.05 -10.93 -1.04
N ILE A 189 8.99 -10.62 -0.30
CA ILE A 189 8.14 -11.57 0.42
C ILE A 189 6.91 -11.93 -0.42
N HIS A 190 6.36 -10.93 -1.09
CA HIS A 190 5.08 -11.03 -1.77
C HIS A 190 5.22 -10.76 -3.28
N PRO A 191 4.51 -11.50 -4.17
CA PRO A 191 4.64 -11.30 -5.62
C PRO A 191 4.28 -9.87 -6.07
N THR A 192 3.24 -9.29 -5.47
CA THR A 192 2.72 -7.95 -5.78
C THR A 192 3.13 -6.88 -4.78
N GLN A 193 4.19 -7.13 -4.01
CA GLN A 193 4.70 -6.22 -2.99
C GLN A 193 4.89 -4.80 -3.53
N LYS A 194 4.31 -3.82 -2.84
CA LYS A 194 4.54 -2.40 -3.12
C LYS A 194 5.96 -2.01 -2.71
N PRO A 195 6.67 -1.20 -3.51
CA PRO A 195 8.01 -0.75 -3.13
C PRO A 195 8.00 0.10 -1.86
N VAL A 196 8.91 -0.19 -0.93
CA VAL A 196 9.07 0.58 0.31
C VAL A 196 9.37 2.05 0.00
N ASN A 197 10.24 2.32 -0.98
CA ASN A 197 10.58 3.69 -1.35
C ASN A 197 9.38 4.47 -1.93
N LEU A 198 8.49 3.82 -2.66
CA LEU A 198 7.25 4.43 -3.13
C LEU A 198 6.32 4.77 -1.96
N LEU A 199 6.16 3.84 -1.02
CA LEU A 199 5.34 4.07 0.18
C LEU A 199 5.94 5.16 1.07
N LYS A 200 7.26 5.26 1.18
CA LYS A 200 7.94 6.38 1.88
C LYS A 200 7.59 7.73 1.27
N GLN A 201 7.55 7.84 -0.06
CA GLN A 201 7.13 9.08 -0.73
C GLN A 201 5.69 9.45 -0.37
N LEU A 202 4.74 8.49 -0.47
CA LEU A 202 3.33 8.75 -0.14
C LEU A 202 3.14 9.11 1.33
N ILE A 203 3.72 8.32 2.24
CA ILE A 203 3.63 8.56 3.68
C ILE A 203 4.23 9.93 4.02
N GLY A 204 5.38 10.28 3.43
CA GLY A 204 6.02 11.57 3.65
C GLY A 204 5.18 12.78 3.19
N ILE A 205 4.36 12.62 2.14
CA ILE A 205 3.46 13.68 1.68
C ILE A 205 2.32 13.93 2.67
N PHE A 206 1.74 12.87 3.23
CA PHE A 206 0.49 12.94 4.01
C PHE A 206 0.70 12.93 5.53
N THR A 207 1.93 12.79 6.01
CA THR A 207 2.23 12.65 7.44
C THR A 207 3.49 13.41 7.85
N ASP A 208 3.61 13.70 9.14
CA ASP A 208 4.83 14.16 9.80
C ASP A 208 5.43 13.04 10.67
N GLU A 209 6.67 13.24 11.13
CA GLU A 209 7.28 12.38 12.13
C GLU A 209 6.40 12.31 13.39
N GLY A 210 6.22 11.12 13.94
CA GLY A 210 5.35 10.86 15.08
C GLY A 210 3.86 10.70 14.75
N ASP A 211 3.40 11.04 13.53
CA ASP A 211 2.03 10.76 13.12
C ASP A 211 1.77 9.24 13.09
N VAL A 212 0.50 8.87 13.26
CA VAL A 212 0.05 7.48 13.22
C VAL A 212 -0.42 7.12 11.82
N VAL A 213 0.10 6.01 11.30
CA VAL A 213 -0.31 5.37 10.04
C VAL A 213 -0.92 4.02 10.36
N ILE A 214 -1.95 3.61 9.63
CA ILE A 214 -2.56 2.28 9.77
C ILE A 214 -2.62 1.62 8.41
N ASP A 215 -2.17 0.36 8.35
CA ASP A 215 -2.30 -0.54 7.20
C ASP A 215 -3.15 -1.75 7.60
N PRO A 216 -4.44 -1.78 7.24
CA PRO A 216 -5.34 -2.86 7.61
C PRO A 216 -5.11 -4.18 6.86
N VAL A 217 -4.28 -4.18 5.83
CA VAL A 217 -4.00 -5.36 4.97
C VAL A 217 -2.52 -5.38 4.58
N ALA A 218 -1.66 -5.50 5.60
CA ALA A 218 -0.24 -5.20 5.53
C ALA A 218 0.59 -6.11 4.60
N GLY A 219 0.11 -7.32 4.30
CA GLY A 219 0.79 -8.26 3.42
C GLY A 219 2.24 -8.51 3.81
N SER A 220 3.16 -8.04 3.00
CA SER A 220 4.60 -8.15 3.24
C SER A 220 5.17 -7.17 4.29
N GLY A 221 4.35 -6.27 4.85
CA GLY A 221 4.78 -5.29 5.85
C GLY A 221 5.57 -4.10 5.30
N THR A 222 5.52 -3.83 4.00
CA THR A 222 6.27 -2.73 3.38
C THR A 222 5.84 -1.35 3.85
N THR A 223 4.55 -1.16 4.13
CA THR A 223 4.03 0.07 4.74
C THR A 223 4.63 0.30 6.13
N LEU A 224 4.67 -0.75 6.93
CA LEU A 224 5.25 -0.67 8.28
C LEU A 224 6.74 -0.38 8.22
N ARG A 225 7.46 -1.01 7.28
CA ARG A 225 8.88 -0.73 7.04
C ARG A 225 9.11 0.73 6.64
N ALA A 226 8.31 1.26 5.73
CA ALA A 226 8.38 2.65 5.32
C ALA A 226 8.13 3.61 6.51
N CYS A 227 7.14 3.31 7.35
CA CYS A 227 6.85 4.07 8.56
C CYS A 227 8.01 4.02 9.57
N MET A 228 8.59 2.84 9.78
CA MET A 228 9.74 2.65 10.66
C MET A 228 10.93 3.53 10.25
N GLU A 229 11.26 3.56 8.97
CA GLU A 229 12.35 4.35 8.43
C GLU A 229 12.08 5.87 8.45
N LEU A 230 10.82 6.26 8.41
CA LEU A 230 10.38 7.66 8.45
C LEU A 230 10.08 8.19 9.86
N GLY A 231 10.18 7.38 10.90
CA GLY A 231 9.85 7.77 12.27
C GLY A 231 8.34 7.96 12.51
N ARG A 232 7.48 7.24 11.78
CA ARG A 232 6.02 7.25 11.98
C ARG A 232 5.62 6.06 12.83
N THR A 233 4.66 6.27 13.74
CA THR A 233 4.00 5.15 14.42
C THR A 233 3.12 4.41 13.42
N CYS A 234 3.20 3.08 13.37
CA CYS A 234 2.41 2.30 12.42
C CYS A 234 1.81 1.06 13.07
N TYR A 235 0.55 0.79 12.75
CA TYR A 235 -0.15 -0.43 13.11
C TYR A 235 -0.62 -1.14 11.85
N GLY A 236 -0.26 -2.42 11.71
CA GLY A 236 -0.65 -3.23 10.57
C GLY A 236 -1.36 -4.51 10.98
N PHE A 237 -2.16 -5.05 10.05
CA PHE A 237 -2.84 -6.33 10.20
C PHE A 237 -2.56 -7.23 9.01
N GLU A 238 -2.31 -8.50 9.29
CA GLU A 238 -2.11 -9.53 8.27
C GLU A 238 -2.76 -10.84 8.74
N ILE A 239 -3.67 -11.38 7.94
CA ILE A 239 -4.39 -12.61 8.26
C ILE A 239 -3.65 -13.88 7.83
N ASP A 240 -2.81 -13.79 6.79
CA ASP A 240 -2.01 -14.92 6.35
C ASP A 240 -0.80 -15.12 7.26
N LYS A 241 -0.77 -16.26 7.92
CA LYS A 241 0.29 -16.63 8.87
C LYS A 241 1.69 -16.61 8.24
N ASN A 242 1.81 -16.99 6.98
CA ASN A 242 3.10 -17.06 6.31
C ASN A 242 3.62 -15.66 5.94
N PHE A 243 2.76 -14.78 5.43
CA PHE A 243 3.11 -13.38 5.19
C PHE A 243 3.42 -12.65 6.49
N TYR A 244 2.59 -12.80 7.52
CA TYR A 244 2.86 -12.24 8.84
C TYR A 244 4.23 -12.63 9.37
N ARG A 245 4.56 -13.95 9.35
CA ARG A 245 5.85 -14.44 9.82
C ARG A 245 7.02 -13.86 9.00
N GLN A 246 6.93 -13.90 7.67
CA GLN A 246 8.00 -13.39 6.82
C GLN A 246 8.17 -11.86 6.95
N ALA A 247 7.07 -11.12 7.10
CA ALA A 247 7.11 -9.68 7.35
C ALA A 247 7.84 -9.39 8.67
N THR A 248 7.49 -10.09 9.74
CA THR A 248 8.11 -9.91 11.05
C THR A 248 9.58 -10.29 11.06
N GLU A 249 9.93 -11.45 10.48
CA GLU A 249 11.28 -11.99 10.53
C GLU A 249 12.27 -11.33 9.56
N LYS A 250 11.77 -10.75 8.44
CA LYS A 250 12.63 -10.26 7.36
C LYS A 250 12.43 -8.79 7.04
N MET A 251 11.16 -8.33 6.89
CA MET A 251 10.88 -6.96 6.45
C MET A 251 11.04 -5.95 7.58
N LEU A 252 10.60 -6.27 8.78
CA LEU A 252 10.60 -5.37 9.94
C LEU A 252 11.90 -5.45 10.78
N VAL A 253 12.86 -6.23 10.35
CA VAL A 253 14.21 -6.25 10.94
C VAL A 253 15.05 -5.16 10.29
N LEU A 254 15.52 -4.20 11.10
CA LEU A 254 16.51 -3.22 10.63
C LEU A 254 17.89 -3.89 10.53
N PRO A 255 18.67 -3.58 9.49
CA PRO A 255 20.09 -3.99 9.49
C PRO A 255 20.78 -3.45 10.74
N ASP A 256 21.62 -4.26 11.35
CA ASP A 256 22.42 -3.81 12.50
C ASP A 256 23.18 -2.53 12.14
N ALA A 257 23.17 -1.55 13.03
CA ALA A 257 23.84 -0.26 12.85
C ALA A 257 25.35 -0.39 12.56
N THR A 258 25.93 -1.53 12.83
CA THR A 258 27.31 -1.90 12.50
C THR A 258 27.56 -2.16 11.02
N GLN A 259 26.52 -2.50 10.23
CA GLN A 259 26.63 -2.66 8.76
C GLN A 259 26.39 -1.35 7.99
N GLY A 260 25.90 -0.30 8.64
CA GLY A 260 25.55 0.98 8.01
C GLY A 260 26.72 1.82 7.52
N LYS A 261 27.99 1.44 7.78
CA LYS A 261 29.18 2.16 7.28
C LYS A 261 29.62 1.76 5.86
N LEU A 262 29.01 0.75 5.27
CA LEU A 262 29.40 0.28 3.92
C LEU A 262 28.56 0.83 2.77
N PHE A 263 27.54 1.64 3.04
CA PHE A 263 26.63 2.18 2.02
C PHE A 263 26.58 3.72 1.95
N ALA A 264 27.52 4.39 2.59
CA ALA A 264 27.74 5.84 2.48
C ALA A 264 28.98 6.11 1.61
N MET A 265 28.93 5.69 0.36
CA MET A 265 29.79 6.15 -0.75
C MET A 265 28.97 6.27 -2.01
#